data_153e718f2b1ab8ce73aa83646c443845
#
_entry.id   153e718f2b1ab8ce73aa83646c443845
#
_cell.length_a   1.000
_cell.length_b   1.000
_cell.length_c   1.000
_cell.angle_alpha   90.00
_cell.angle_beta   90.00
_cell.angle_gamma   90.00
#
_symmetry.space_group_name_H-M   'P 1'
#
loop_
_entity.id
_entity.type
_entity.pdbx_description
1 polymer ?
#
loop_
_entity_poly.entity_id
_entity_poly.type
_entity_poly.pdbx_seq_one_letter_code
_entity_poly.pdbx_strand_id
1 'polypeptide(L)'
;MEKSIENNLENIKSIFVKYNAKSAYIFGSMTKNNYHENSDVDFLFSFYDDLDFETYALNYFSILNELEVLLQKPIELVAEKTLKINT
;
A
#
# COMPACT_ATOMS: atom_id res chain seq x y z
N MET A 1 -6.95 -12.22 8.14
CA MET A 1 -5.96 -11.14 7.96
C MET A 1 -4.97 -11.15 9.11
N GLU A 2 -3.73 -10.84 8.83
CA GLU A 2 -2.70 -10.83 9.85
C GLU A 2 -3.00 -9.77 10.91
N LYS A 3 -2.77 -10.11 12.17
CA LYS A 3 -3.21 -9.29 13.29
C LYS A 3 -2.57 -7.91 13.36
N SER A 4 -1.29 -7.81 13.02
CA SER A 4 -0.63 -6.51 13.05
C SER A 4 -1.21 -5.56 12.01
N ILE A 5 -1.65 -6.09 10.88
CA ILE A 5 -2.31 -5.30 9.85
C ILE A 5 -3.69 -4.89 10.31
N GLU A 6 -4.44 -5.83 10.85
CA GLU A 6 -5.78 -5.56 11.37
C GLU A 6 -5.77 -4.47 12.45
N ASN A 7 -4.80 -4.56 13.36
CA ASN A 7 -4.68 -3.58 14.44
C ASN A 7 -4.24 -2.22 13.97
N ASN A 8 -3.69 -2.12 12.75
CA ASN A 8 -3.16 -0.87 12.21
C ASN A 8 -3.96 -0.33 11.04
N LEU A 9 -5.16 -0.87 10.78
CA LEU A 9 -5.94 -0.45 9.61
C LEU A 9 -6.18 1.04 9.56
N GLU A 10 -6.51 1.65 10.70
CA GLU A 10 -6.75 3.09 10.73
C GLU A 10 -5.48 3.88 10.42
N ASN A 11 -4.35 3.43 10.93
CA ASN A 11 -3.09 4.09 10.66
C ASN A 11 -2.67 3.92 9.21
N ILE A 12 -2.89 2.75 8.64
CA ILE A 12 -2.61 2.48 7.24
C ILE A 12 -3.45 3.41 6.36
N LYS A 13 -4.74 3.49 6.65
CA LYS A 13 -5.65 4.36 5.91
C LYS A 13 -5.20 5.81 5.98
N SER A 14 -4.79 6.25 7.16
CA SER A 14 -4.33 7.62 7.34
C SER A 14 -3.10 7.93 6.50
N ILE A 15 -2.19 6.98 6.38
CA ILE A 15 -1.00 7.17 5.56
C ILE A 15 -1.39 7.39 4.10
N PHE A 16 -2.27 6.55 3.56
CA PHE A 16 -2.69 6.70 2.17
C PHE A 16 -3.42 8.02 1.94
N VAL A 17 -4.31 8.40 2.84
CA VAL A 17 -5.06 9.66 2.72
C VAL A 17 -4.11 10.85 2.78
N LYS A 18 -3.15 10.82 3.69
CA LYS A 18 -2.18 11.90 3.88
C LYS A 18 -1.41 12.19 2.60
N TYR A 19 -1.12 11.17 1.82
CA TYR A 19 -0.34 11.32 0.60
C TYR A 19 -1.17 11.26 -0.67
N ASN A 20 -2.46 11.59 -0.56
CA ASN A 20 -3.32 11.80 -1.72
C ASN A 20 -3.69 10.53 -2.49
N ALA A 21 -3.69 9.39 -1.83
CA ALA A 21 -4.19 8.19 -2.47
C ALA A 21 -5.71 8.26 -2.56
N LYS A 22 -6.21 7.93 -3.72
CA LYS A 22 -7.64 7.88 -3.98
C LYS A 22 -8.25 6.60 -3.42
N SER A 23 -7.50 5.50 -3.51
CA SER A 23 -7.94 4.21 -3.00
C SER A 23 -6.73 3.36 -2.65
N ALA A 24 -6.94 2.40 -1.77
CA ALA A 24 -5.90 1.45 -1.40
C ALA A 24 -6.55 0.17 -0.91
N TYR A 25 -5.96 -0.96 -1.30
CA TYR A 25 -6.44 -2.28 -0.92
C TYR A 25 -5.27 -3.17 -0.55
N ILE A 26 -5.47 -4.04 0.42
CA ILE A 26 -4.50 -5.07 0.75
C ILE A 26 -4.84 -6.31 -0.08
N PHE A 27 -3.84 -6.90 -0.71
CA PHE A 27 -4.06 -8.11 -1.48
C PHE A 27 -2.86 -9.05 -1.34
N GLY A 28 -2.97 -10.23 -1.94
CA GLY A 28 -1.89 -11.20 -1.94
C GLY A 28 -1.96 -12.18 -0.78
N SER A 29 -0.83 -12.73 -0.41
CA SER A 29 -0.77 -13.83 0.56
C SER A 29 -1.21 -13.45 1.96
N MET A 30 -1.18 -12.16 2.28
CA MET A 30 -1.56 -11.70 3.62
C MET A 30 -3.04 -11.89 3.92
N THR A 31 -3.86 -12.10 2.91
CA THR A 31 -5.29 -12.29 3.09
C THR A 31 -5.69 -13.76 3.00
N LYS A 32 -4.72 -14.66 2.91
CA LYS A 32 -4.96 -16.08 2.74
C LYS A 32 -4.43 -16.86 3.94
N ASN A 33 -4.84 -18.13 4.00
CA ASN A 33 -4.45 -19.00 5.11
C ASN A 33 -3.00 -19.38 5.12
N ASN A 34 -2.27 -19.14 4.05
CA ASN A 34 -0.87 -19.49 3.95
C ASN A 34 0.07 -18.34 4.32
N TYR A 35 -0.40 -17.45 5.15
CA TYR A 35 0.42 -16.35 5.65
C TYR A 35 1.67 -16.85 6.36
N HIS A 36 2.78 -16.16 6.11
CA HIS A 36 4.05 -16.36 6.82
C HIS A 36 4.48 -15.06 7.45
N GLU A 37 5.09 -15.15 8.61
CA GLU A 37 5.50 -13.97 9.37
C GLU A 37 6.39 -13.02 8.57
N ASN A 38 7.21 -13.55 7.70
CA ASN A 38 8.15 -12.75 6.89
C ASN A 38 7.64 -12.43 5.50
N SER A 39 6.37 -12.72 5.23
CA SER A 39 5.80 -12.44 3.92
C SER A 39 5.68 -10.95 3.68
N ASP A 40 5.86 -10.53 2.42
CA ASP A 40 5.63 -9.16 2.00
C ASP A 40 4.17 -8.81 2.16
N VAL A 41 3.91 -7.55 2.47
CA VAL A 41 2.56 -7.03 2.49
C VAL A 41 2.33 -6.28 1.20
N ASP A 42 1.34 -6.72 0.42
CA ASP A 42 1.07 -6.15 -0.89
C ASP A 42 -0.12 -5.22 -0.82
N PHE A 43 0.07 -4.00 -1.32
CA PHE A 43 -1.01 -3.02 -1.41
C PHE A 43 -1.23 -2.64 -2.86
N LEU A 44 -2.49 -2.60 -3.26
CA LEU A 44 -2.92 -2.05 -4.52
C LEU A 44 -3.48 -0.67 -4.24
N PHE A 45 -3.01 0.35 -4.93
CA PHE A 45 -3.44 1.72 -4.66
C PHE A 45 -3.63 2.50 -5.94
N SER A 46 -4.30 3.65 -5.82
CA SER A 46 -4.36 4.61 -6.92
C SER A 46 -4.28 6.01 -6.34
N PHE A 47 -3.64 6.90 -7.11
CA PHE A 47 -3.63 8.33 -6.81
C PHE A 47 -4.69 9.03 -7.66
N TYR A 48 -5.01 10.26 -7.28
CA TYR A 48 -5.80 11.11 -8.14
C TYR A 48 -5.02 11.44 -9.42
N ASP A 49 -5.72 11.64 -10.51
CA ASP A 49 -5.09 11.76 -11.83
C ASP A 49 -4.33 13.06 -12.05
N ASP A 50 -4.53 14.05 -11.19
CA ASP A 50 -3.95 15.37 -11.38
C ASP A 50 -2.56 15.55 -10.76
N LEU A 51 -1.95 14.49 -10.28
CA LEU A 51 -0.60 14.57 -9.70
C LEU A 51 0.45 14.61 -10.81
N ASP A 52 1.41 15.52 -10.67
CA ASP A 52 2.55 15.49 -11.57
C ASP A 52 3.52 14.36 -11.18
N PHE A 53 4.47 14.10 -12.05
CA PHE A 53 5.40 12.98 -11.86
C PHE A 53 6.19 13.11 -10.54
N GLU A 54 6.68 14.30 -10.26
CA GLU A 54 7.50 14.53 -9.09
C GLU A 54 6.70 14.30 -7.80
N THR A 55 5.49 14.85 -7.74
CA THR A 55 4.62 14.65 -6.59
C THR A 55 4.23 13.19 -6.45
N TYR A 56 3.96 12.53 -7.55
CA TYR A 56 3.63 11.10 -7.55
C TYR A 56 4.77 10.31 -6.92
N ALA A 57 5.99 10.55 -7.36
CA ALA A 57 7.14 9.80 -6.85
C ALA A 57 7.37 10.06 -5.38
N LEU A 58 7.28 11.32 -4.95
CA LEU A 58 7.45 11.66 -3.55
C LEU A 58 6.41 10.98 -2.68
N ASN A 59 5.16 11.00 -3.12
CA ASN A 59 4.08 10.39 -2.35
C ASN A 59 4.23 8.87 -2.32
N TYR A 60 4.60 8.28 -3.43
CA TYR A 60 4.83 6.84 -3.50
C TYR A 60 5.86 6.39 -2.47
N PHE A 61 7.02 7.02 -2.47
CA PHE A 61 8.09 6.61 -1.56
C PHE A 61 7.78 6.96 -0.11
N SER A 62 7.04 8.05 0.11
CA SER A 62 6.63 8.41 1.47
C SER A 62 5.68 7.38 2.04
N ILE A 63 4.70 6.94 1.25
CA ILE A 63 3.78 5.90 1.67
C ILE A 63 4.54 4.61 1.97
N LEU A 64 5.41 4.21 1.05
CA LEU A 64 6.19 2.99 1.20
C LEU A 64 6.98 3.00 2.50
N ASN A 65 7.71 4.10 2.72
CA ASN A 65 8.56 4.22 3.90
C ASN A 65 7.73 4.19 5.19
N GLU A 66 6.63 4.93 5.23
CA GLU A 66 5.81 4.97 6.43
C GLU A 66 5.15 3.63 6.72
N LEU A 67 4.73 2.92 5.69
CA LEU A 67 4.16 1.59 5.89
C LEU A 67 5.21 0.60 6.39
N GLU A 68 6.41 0.67 5.86
CA GLU A 68 7.48 -0.21 6.32
C GLU A 68 7.83 0.02 7.79
N VAL A 69 7.85 1.28 8.19
CA VAL A 69 8.09 1.62 9.59
C VAL A 69 6.95 1.15 10.48
N LEU A 70 5.73 1.39 10.05
CA LEU A 70 4.54 1.03 10.83
C LEU A 70 4.42 -0.47 11.01
N LEU A 71 4.57 -1.22 9.94
CA LEU A 71 4.29 -2.67 9.95
C LEU A 71 5.51 -3.52 10.20
N GLN A 72 6.70 -2.95 10.09
CA GLN A 72 7.95 -3.67 10.29
C GLN A 72 8.05 -4.91 9.40
N LYS A 73 7.60 -4.77 8.15
CA LYS A 73 7.61 -5.82 7.16
C LYS A 73 7.94 -5.23 5.80
N PRO A 74 8.48 -6.02 4.87
CA PRO A 74 8.63 -5.56 3.50
C PRO A 74 7.27 -5.23 2.90
N ILE A 75 7.21 -4.11 2.21
CA ILE A 75 5.96 -3.62 1.62
C ILE A 75 6.13 -3.55 0.12
N GLU A 76 5.13 -4.01 -0.60
CA GLU A 76 5.07 -3.87 -2.04
C GLU A 76 3.87 -3.01 -2.40
N LEU A 77 4.11 -1.90 -3.10
CA LEU A 77 3.06 -1.00 -3.55
C LEU A 77 2.89 -1.17 -5.05
N VAL A 78 1.69 -1.55 -5.46
CA VAL A 78 1.36 -1.72 -6.87
C VAL A 78 0.31 -0.69 -7.25
N ALA A 79 0.62 0.13 -8.24
CA ALA A 79 -0.34 1.09 -8.73
C ALA A 79 -1.41 0.40 -9.55
N GLU A 80 -2.66 0.67 -9.24
CA GLU A 80 -3.79 0.10 -9.97
C GLU A 80 -3.69 0.38 -11.46
N LYS A 81 -3.22 1.57 -11.80
CA LYS A 81 -3.02 1.97 -13.18
C LYS A 81 -2.09 1.03 -13.93
N THR A 82 -1.07 0.52 -13.26
CA THR A 82 -0.13 -0.42 -13.86
C THR A 82 -0.83 -1.72 -14.28
N LEU A 83 -1.76 -2.19 -13.46
CA LEU A 83 -2.48 -3.42 -13.76
C LEU A 83 -3.41 -3.26 -14.96
N LYS A 84 -3.93 -2.06 -15.18
CA LYS A 84 -4.85 -1.80 -16.27
C LYS A 84 -4.17 -1.73 -17.64
N ILE A 85 -2.88 -1.53 -17.67
CA ILE A 85 -2.15 -1.39 -18.92
C ILE A 85 -2.18 -2.66 -19.76
N ASN A 86 -2.34 -3.79 -19.13
CA ASN A 86 -2.27 -5.08 -19.79
C ASN A 86 -3.61 -5.61 -20.29
N THR A 87 -4.63 -4.81 -20.21
CA THR A 87 -5.96 -5.24 -20.65
C THR A 87 -6.31 -4.78 -22.05
#